data_5d36e64cca10924d79590c1e9bca3d51
#
_entry.id   5d36e64cca10924d79590c1e9bca3d51
#
_cell.length_a   1.000
_cell.length_b   1.000
_cell.length_c   1.000
_cell.angle_alpha   90.00
_cell.angle_beta   90.00
_cell.angle_gamma   90.00
#
_symmetry.space_group_name_H-M   'P 1'
#
loop_
_entity.id
_entity.type
_entity.pdbx_description
1 polymer ?
#
loop_
_entity_poly.entity_id
_entity_poly.type
_entity_poly.pdbx_seq_one_letter_code
_entity_poly.pdbx_strand_id
1 'polypeptide(L)'
;MVAENQSKSLGITLRVWRQAGPSQPGRFVEYQSKDLNPNMSFLEMLDVVNDELTRKGEEPIAFAHDCREGICGTCSCTINGKPHGPGKGVATCQVYMRSFRDGDVVTVEPFRAAAFPVIKDLVVDRSAFDRIQQAGGFIKIG
;
A
#
# COMPACT_ATOMS: atom_id res chain seq x y z
N MET A 1 19.09 -21.36 -20.67
CA MET A 1 19.14 -21.54 -19.23
C MET A 1 17.95 -20.96 -18.57
N VAL A 2 17.19 -21.82 -17.98
CA VAL A 2 15.89 -21.49 -17.43
C VAL A 2 16.00 -20.57 -16.20
N ALA A 3 17.04 -20.75 -15.42
CA ALA A 3 17.22 -19.99 -14.18
C ALA A 3 17.32 -18.48 -14.40
N GLU A 4 17.79 -18.04 -15.52
CA GLU A 4 17.96 -16.63 -15.83
C GLU A 4 16.66 -15.87 -15.94
N ASN A 5 15.60 -16.54 -16.40
CA ASN A 5 14.29 -15.93 -16.55
C ASN A 5 13.56 -15.81 -15.24
N GLN A 6 13.88 -16.67 -14.29
CA GLN A 6 13.20 -16.72 -13.01
C GLN A 6 13.74 -15.71 -12.00
N SER A 7 15.00 -15.32 -12.15
CA SER A 7 15.66 -14.40 -11.23
C SER A 7 15.64 -12.95 -11.70
N LYS A 8 14.84 -12.67 -12.71
CA LYS A 8 14.76 -11.33 -13.27
C LYS A 8 14.16 -10.38 -12.24
N SER A 9 15.01 -9.53 -11.67
CA SER A 9 14.58 -8.56 -10.69
C SER A 9 13.86 -7.39 -11.35
N LEU A 10 13.06 -6.71 -10.55
CA LEU A 10 12.19 -5.63 -10.99
C LEU A 10 12.57 -4.36 -10.23
N GLY A 11 12.69 -3.26 -10.94
CA GLY A 11 12.89 -1.95 -10.32
C GLY A 11 11.74 -1.04 -10.66
N ILE A 12 11.24 -0.29 -9.68
CA ILE A 12 10.18 0.68 -9.87
C ILE A 12 10.54 2.00 -9.21
N THR A 13 9.91 3.07 -9.67
CA THR A 13 9.87 4.34 -8.96
C THR A 13 8.56 4.39 -8.19
N LEU A 14 8.65 4.44 -6.87
CA LEU A 14 7.49 4.47 -5.99
C LEU A 14 7.17 5.91 -5.64
N ARG A 15 6.00 6.37 -6.01
CA ARG A 15 5.53 7.73 -5.74
C ARG A 15 4.45 7.66 -4.67
N VAL A 16 4.81 7.99 -3.44
CA VAL A 16 3.97 7.74 -2.25
C VAL A 16 3.49 9.05 -1.66
N TRP A 17 2.22 9.09 -1.30
CA TRP A 17 1.68 10.19 -0.51
C TRP A 17 2.24 10.14 0.90
N ARG A 18 2.86 11.24 1.33
CA ARG A 18 3.41 11.40 2.67
C ARG A 18 2.71 12.55 3.37
N GLN A 19 2.20 12.28 4.56
CA GLN A 19 1.49 13.26 5.38
C GLN A 19 1.75 12.95 6.85
N ALA A 20 2.31 13.93 7.57
CA ALA A 20 2.77 13.72 8.94
C ALA A 20 1.61 13.55 9.94
N GLY A 21 0.46 14.12 9.64
CA GLY A 21 -0.70 14.06 10.53
C GLY A 21 -1.96 14.58 9.86
N PRO A 22 -3.12 14.49 10.55
CA PRO A 22 -4.42 14.84 9.95
C PRO A 22 -4.52 16.29 9.45
N SER A 23 -3.91 17.22 10.15
CA SER A 23 -3.97 18.65 9.82
C SER A 23 -2.73 19.14 9.08
N GLN A 24 -1.84 18.24 8.72
CA GLN A 24 -0.61 18.59 8.04
C GLN A 24 -0.77 18.50 6.52
N PRO A 25 -0.06 19.37 5.77
CA PRO A 25 -0.07 19.23 4.32
C PRO A 25 0.59 17.92 3.90
N GLY A 26 0.05 17.30 2.86
CA GLY A 26 0.64 16.12 2.28
C GLY A 26 1.29 16.40 0.95
N ARG A 27 2.15 15.50 0.52
CA ARG A 27 2.81 15.58 -0.78
C ARG A 27 3.20 14.19 -1.26
N PHE A 28 3.42 14.07 -2.55
CA PHE A 28 4.00 12.86 -3.10
C PHE A 28 5.53 12.92 -2.99
N VAL A 29 6.12 11.81 -2.57
CA VAL A 29 7.57 11.65 -2.48
C VAL A 29 7.96 10.44 -3.29
N GLU A 30 9.01 10.55 -4.10
CA GLU A 30 9.48 9.46 -4.94
C GLU A 30 10.61 8.69 -4.27
N TYR A 31 10.54 7.38 -4.37
CA TYR A 31 11.58 6.46 -3.91
C TYR A 31 11.91 5.50 -5.03
N GLN A 32 13.20 5.20 -5.17
CA GLN A 32 13.65 4.18 -6.10
C GLN A 32 13.75 2.85 -5.37
N SER A 33 13.09 1.83 -5.88
CA SER A 33 13.16 0.50 -5.31
C SER A 33 13.64 -0.46 -6.40
N LYS A 34 14.76 -1.12 -6.16
CA LYS A 34 15.43 -1.99 -7.13
C LYS A 34 15.53 -3.42 -6.61
N ASP A 35 15.81 -4.32 -7.52
CA ASP A 35 16.05 -5.73 -7.18
C ASP A 35 14.88 -6.39 -6.47
N LEU A 36 13.67 -6.02 -6.87
CA LEU A 36 12.45 -6.57 -6.30
C LEU A 36 12.13 -7.92 -6.94
N ASN A 37 11.73 -8.87 -6.11
CA ASN A 37 11.26 -10.17 -6.58
C ASN A 37 9.82 -10.03 -7.10
N PRO A 38 9.53 -10.45 -8.35
CA PRO A 38 8.17 -10.36 -8.88
C PRO A 38 7.11 -11.12 -8.06
N ASN A 39 7.54 -12.11 -7.30
CA ASN A 39 6.64 -12.91 -6.48
C ASN A 39 6.38 -12.31 -5.10
N MET A 40 7.07 -11.23 -4.74
CA MET A 40 6.81 -10.56 -3.48
C MET A 40 5.52 -9.74 -3.57
N SER A 41 4.84 -9.57 -2.44
CA SER A 41 3.64 -8.74 -2.39
C SER A 41 3.99 -7.26 -2.39
N PHE A 42 3.01 -6.44 -2.73
CA PHE A 42 3.17 -4.98 -2.69
C PHE A 42 3.52 -4.50 -1.28
N LEU A 43 2.92 -5.08 -0.25
CA LEU A 43 3.21 -4.71 1.13
C LEU A 43 4.63 -5.12 1.54
N GLU A 44 5.13 -6.26 1.08
CA GLU A 44 6.52 -6.65 1.32
C GLU A 44 7.48 -5.67 0.67
N MET A 45 7.14 -5.17 -0.51
CA MET A 45 7.93 -4.12 -1.17
C MET A 45 7.96 -2.85 -0.31
N LEU A 46 6.84 -2.45 0.27
CA LEU A 46 6.81 -1.31 1.20
C LEU A 46 7.68 -1.56 2.43
N ASP A 47 7.71 -2.80 2.94
CA ASP A 47 8.60 -3.17 4.04
C ASP A 47 10.07 -2.98 3.66
N VAL A 48 10.45 -3.38 2.44
CA VAL A 48 11.82 -3.22 1.94
C VAL A 48 12.19 -1.73 1.85
N VAL A 49 11.30 -0.92 1.32
CA VAL A 49 11.52 0.53 1.23
C VAL A 49 11.67 1.13 2.62
N ASN A 50 10.80 0.74 3.56
CA ASN A 50 10.86 1.23 4.93
C ASN A 50 12.13 0.81 5.65
N ASP A 51 12.65 -0.37 5.37
CA ASP A 51 13.91 -0.85 5.93
C ASP A 51 15.06 0.04 5.47
N GLU A 52 15.09 0.40 4.20
CA GLU A 52 16.09 1.32 3.66
C GLU A 52 15.97 2.72 4.25
N LEU A 53 14.75 3.24 4.38
CA LEU A 53 14.52 4.54 4.99
C LEU A 53 15.00 4.57 6.43
N THR A 54 14.72 3.53 7.19
CA THR A 54 15.16 3.40 8.57
C THR A 54 16.69 3.38 8.68
N ARG A 55 17.37 2.68 7.77
CA ARG A 55 18.84 2.64 7.74
C ARG A 55 19.44 4.00 7.44
N LYS A 56 18.76 4.83 6.66
CA LYS A 56 19.22 6.17 6.33
C LYS A 56 18.84 7.20 7.39
N GLY A 57 18.12 6.80 8.43
CA GLY A 57 17.64 7.70 9.45
C GLY A 57 16.41 8.51 9.04
N GLU A 58 15.73 8.10 7.97
CA GLU A 58 14.51 8.73 7.50
C GLU A 58 13.28 8.02 8.06
N GLU A 59 12.18 8.76 8.17
CA GLU A 59 10.95 8.21 8.71
C GLU A 59 10.31 7.24 7.72
N PRO A 60 9.96 6.00 8.16
CA PRO A 60 9.31 5.03 7.28
C PRO A 60 7.90 5.46 6.90
N ILE A 61 7.42 4.91 5.78
CA ILE A 61 6.06 5.11 5.31
C ILE A 61 5.10 4.40 6.25
N ALA A 62 4.10 5.12 6.77
CA ALA A 62 3.07 4.51 7.59
C ALA A 62 2.01 3.87 6.69
N PHE A 63 1.74 2.61 6.89
CA PHE A 63 0.65 1.89 6.22
C PHE A 63 0.06 0.85 7.15
N ALA A 64 -1.22 0.59 6.97
CA ALA A 64 -1.94 -0.37 7.81
C ALA A 64 -1.89 -1.75 7.18
N HIS A 65 -1.63 -2.76 8.00
CA HIS A 65 -1.71 -4.17 7.61
C HIS A 65 -1.96 -5.01 8.85
N ASP A 66 -2.56 -6.16 8.67
CA ASP A 66 -2.83 -7.07 9.78
C ASP A 66 -2.68 -8.52 9.33
N CYS A 67 -3.67 -9.06 8.63
CA CYS A 67 -3.65 -10.47 8.25
C CYS A 67 -2.66 -10.81 7.13
N ARG A 68 -2.45 -9.89 6.18
CA ARG A 68 -1.68 -10.09 4.94
C ARG A 68 -2.17 -11.25 4.08
N GLU A 69 -3.40 -11.70 4.34
CA GLU A 69 -4.00 -12.86 3.67
C GLU A 69 -5.27 -12.51 2.89
N GLY A 70 -5.55 -11.22 2.72
CA GLY A 70 -6.72 -10.75 1.98
C GLY A 70 -8.02 -10.83 2.74
N ILE A 71 -7.98 -10.90 4.07
CA ILE A 71 -9.16 -11.10 4.91
C ILE A 71 -9.61 -9.83 5.61
N CYS A 72 -8.68 -9.11 6.27
CA CYS A 72 -9.06 -8.02 7.16
C CYS A 72 -9.36 -6.69 6.47
N GLY A 73 -8.81 -6.45 5.29
CA GLY A 73 -9.04 -5.21 4.54
C GLY A 73 -8.35 -3.96 5.11
N THR A 74 -7.55 -4.07 6.16
CA THR A 74 -6.88 -2.91 6.78
C THR A 74 -5.80 -2.31 5.90
N CYS A 75 -5.24 -3.08 4.98
CA CYS A 75 -4.17 -2.64 4.09
C CYS A 75 -4.64 -1.83 2.89
N SER A 76 -5.91 -1.45 2.84
CA SER A 76 -6.48 -0.76 1.68
C SER A 76 -5.78 0.56 1.39
N CYS A 77 -5.40 0.74 0.14
CA CYS A 77 -4.86 1.99 -0.38
C CYS A 77 -5.16 2.09 -1.87
N THR A 78 -4.91 3.25 -2.45
CA THR A 78 -5.13 3.46 -3.88
C THR A 78 -3.79 3.37 -4.61
N ILE A 79 -3.70 2.47 -5.57
CA ILE A 79 -2.50 2.24 -6.38
C ILE A 79 -2.81 2.64 -7.81
N ASN A 80 -2.06 3.60 -8.34
CA ASN A 80 -2.24 4.13 -9.70
C ASN A 80 -3.69 4.56 -9.98
N GLY A 81 -4.32 5.18 -8.99
CA GLY A 81 -5.69 5.67 -9.10
C GLY A 81 -6.77 4.61 -8.96
N LYS A 82 -6.40 3.36 -8.68
CA LYS A 82 -7.35 2.26 -8.49
C LYS A 82 -7.37 1.81 -7.04
N PRO A 83 -8.53 1.81 -6.38
CA PRO A 83 -8.63 1.27 -5.03
C PRO A 83 -8.13 -0.18 -4.98
N HIS A 84 -7.27 -0.46 -4.02
CA HIS A 84 -6.68 -1.78 -3.77
C HIS A 84 -5.76 -2.30 -4.87
N GLY A 85 -5.48 -1.52 -5.91
CA GLY A 85 -4.53 -1.88 -6.95
C GLY A 85 -5.16 -2.51 -8.19
N PRO A 86 -4.35 -3.15 -9.04
CA PRO A 86 -4.79 -3.59 -10.37
C PRO A 86 -5.70 -4.82 -10.36
N GLY A 87 -5.71 -5.59 -9.28
CA GLY A 87 -6.57 -6.77 -9.18
C GLY A 87 -8.01 -6.40 -8.86
N LYS A 88 -8.96 -7.19 -9.39
CA LYS A 88 -10.37 -7.01 -9.08
C LYS A 88 -10.74 -7.78 -7.82
N GLY A 89 -11.38 -7.10 -6.86
CA GLY A 89 -11.90 -7.75 -5.68
C GLY A 89 -10.85 -8.31 -4.74
N VAL A 90 -9.62 -7.80 -4.80
CA VAL A 90 -8.53 -8.24 -3.93
C VAL A 90 -8.11 -7.11 -3.00
N ALA A 91 -7.64 -7.47 -1.82
CA ALA A 91 -7.02 -6.51 -0.91
C ALA A 91 -5.60 -6.19 -1.36
N THR A 92 -5.06 -5.06 -0.91
CA THR A 92 -3.72 -4.62 -1.31
C THR A 92 -2.64 -5.64 -0.94
N CYS A 93 -2.82 -6.39 0.16
CA CYS A 93 -1.87 -7.43 0.55
C CYS A 93 -1.80 -8.60 -0.45
N GLN A 94 -2.76 -8.71 -1.35
CA GLN A 94 -2.79 -9.72 -2.39
C GLN A 94 -2.36 -9.19 -3.76
N VAL A 95 -1.82 -7.97 -3.80
CA VAL A 95 -1.20 -7.41 -5.00
C VAL A 95 0.27 -7.81 -5.01
N TYR A 96 0.72 -8.39 -6.10
CA TYR A 96 2.09 -8.86 -6.25
C TYR A 96 2.87 -7.98 -7.23
N MET A 97 4.18 -7.90 -7.03
CA MET A 97 5.02 -7.01 -7.83
C MET A 97 5.05 -7.40 -9.32
N ARG A 98 4.77 -8.64 -9.65
CA ARG A 98 4.64 -9.07 -11.05
C ARG A 98 3.53 -8.37 -11.82
N SER A 99 2.63 -7.65 -11.13
CA SER A 99 1.60 -6.82 -11.78
C SER A 99 2.18 -5.54 -12.38
N PHE A 100 3.43 -5.22 -12.07
CA PHE A 100 4.13 -4.04 -12.57
C PHE A 100 5.28 -4.45 -13.44
N ARG A 101 5.74 -3.51 -14.27
CA ARG A 101 6.87 -3.73 -15.17
C ARG A 101 8.11 -3.02 -14.64
N ASP A 102 9.26 -3.55 -15.00
CA ASP A 102 10.52 -2.89 -14.69
C ASP A 102 10.53 -1.46 -15.28
N GLY A 103 10.87 -0.49 -14.45
CA GLY A 103 10.89 0.91 -14.83
C GLY A 103 9.58 1.65 -14.62
N ASP A 104 8.53 0.98 -14.17
CA ASP A 104 7.24 1.64 -13.91
C ASP A 104 7.33 2.67 -12.78
N VAL A 105 6.52 3.71 -12.91
CA VAL A 105 6.25 4.65 -11.82
C VAL A 105 4.92 4.24 -11.19
N VAL A 106 4.97 3.83 -9.93
CA VAL A 106 3.80 3.36 -9.20
C VAL A 106 3.40 4.40 -8.16
N THR A 107 2.23 4.99 -8.34
CA THR A 107 1.70 6.01 -7.43
C THR A 107 0.83 5.34 -6.37
N VAL A 108 1.11 5.65 -5.11
CA VAL A 108 0.38 5.08 -3.97
C VAL A 108 -0.12 6.20 -3.09
N GLU A 109 -1.41 6.17 -2.81
CA GLU A 109 -2.03 7.16 -1.93
C GLU A 109 -3.04 6.48 -1.01
N PRO A 110 -3.45 7.15 0.09
CA PRO A 110 -4.41 6.56 1.00
C PRO A 110 -5.76 6.37 0.31
N PHE A 111 -6.51 5.38 0.80
CA PHE A 111 -7.89 5.16 0.36
C PHE A 111 -8.75 6.28 0.96
N ARG A 112 -8.84 7.38 0.24
CA ARG A 112 -9.53 8.59 0.73
C ARG A 112 -11.02 8.51 0.47
N ALA A 113 -11.76 8.76 1.53
CA ALA A 113 -13.19 9.02 1.45
C ALA A 113 -13.50 10.06 2.51
N ALA A 114 -14.60 10.79 2.35
CA ALA A 114 -15.00 11.80 3.35
C ALA A 114 -15.12 11.19 4.74
N ALA A 115 -15.53 9.91 4.82
CA ALA A 115 -15.68 9.18 6.08
C ALA A 115 -14.34 8.65 6.64
N PHE A 116 -13.26 8.67 5.86
CA PHE A 116 -11.98 8.09 6.24
C PHE A 116 -10.85 9.12 6.08
N PRO A 117 -10.75 10.09 6.99
CA PRO A 117 -9.67 11.09 6.90
C PRO A 117 -8.31 10.44 7.15
N VAL A 118 -7.27 11.03 6.57
CA VAL A 118 -5.90 10.53 6.72
C VAL A 118 -5.40 10.77 8.14
N ILE A 119 -4.87 9.73 8.76
CA ILE A 119 -4.16 9.83 10.04
C ILE A 119 -2.69 10.14 9.79
N LYS A 120 -2.05 9.35 8.93
CA LYS A 120 -0.64 9.52 8.56
C LYS A 120 -0.36 8.72 7.30
N ASP A 121 0.27 9.33 6.32
CA ASP A 121 0.65 8.70 5.06
C ASP A 121 -0.51 7.90 4.43
N LEU A 122 -0.41 6.58 4.42
CA LEU A 122 -1.41 5.69 3.84
C LEU A 122 -2.45 5.20 4.84
N VAL A 123 -2.31 5.56 6.12
CA VAL A 123 -3.24 5.15 7.18
C VAL A 123 -4.39 6.14 7.28
N VAL A 124 -5.61 5.64 7.23
CA VAL A 124 -6.82 6.45 7.35
C VAL A 124 -7.61 6.07 8.61
N ASP A 125 -8.40 7.02 9.10
CA ASP A 125 -9.27 6.80 10.24
C ASP A 125 -10.55 6.09 9.77
N ARG A 126 -10.77 4.89 10.27
CA ARG A 126 -11.93 4.06 9.94
C ARG A 126 -13.01 4.07 11.02
N SER A 127 -12.91 4.99 11.97
CA SER A 127 -13.87 5.04 13.10
C SER A 127 -15.31 5.25 12.64
N ALA A 128 -15.53 5.92 11.50
CA ALA A 128 -16.87 6.06 10.94
C ALA A 128 -17.51 4.70 10.62
N PHE A 129 -16.72 3.75 10.16
CA PHE A 129 -17.16 2.38 9.86
C PHE A 129 -17.58 1.66 11.15
N ASP A 130 -16.77 1.81 12.20
CA ASP A 130 -17.08 1.23 13.51
C ASP A 130 -18.37 1.81 14.08
N ARG A 131 -18.60 3.11 13.91
CA ARG A 131 -19.83 3.76 14.36
C ARG A 131 -21.06 3.21 13.65
N ILE A 132 -20.95 2.90 12.36
CA ILE A 132 -22.03 2.27 11.61
C ILE A 132 -22.36 0.90 12.19
N GLN A 133 -21.34 0.11 12.52
CA GLN A 133 -21.53 -1.20 13.13
C GLN A 133 -22.20 -1.09 14.51
N GLN A 134 -21.79 -0.13 15.33
CA GLN A 134 -22.37 0.12 16.64
C GLN A 134 -23.84 0.55 16.55
N ALA A 135 -24.20 1.26 15.49
CA ALA A 135 -25.58 1.69 15.27
C ALA A 135 -26.49 0.59 14.72
N GLY A 136 -25.97 -0.65 14.61
CA GLY A 136 -26.77 -1.78 14.15
C GLY A 136 -26.46 -2.23 12.72
N GLY A 137 -25.52 -1.58 12.05
CA GLY A 137 -25.02 -2.03 10.75
C GLY A 137 -24.08 -3.21 10.93
N PHE A 138 -24.06 -4.14 9.99
CA PHE A 138 -23.10 -5.24 10.02
C PHE A 138 -22.78 -5.68 8.60
N ILE A 139 -21.57 -6.22 8.46
CA ILE A 139 -21.13 -6.76 7.18
C ILE A 139 -21.64 -8.17 7.06
N LYS A 140 -22.40 -8.42 5.99
CA LYS A 140 -22.85 -9.75 5.69
C LYS A 140 -21.78 -10.45 4.87
N ILE A 141 -21.21 -11.50 5.44
CA ILE A 141 -20.25 -12.34 4.76
C ILE A 141 -21.05 -13.48 4.14
N GLY A 142 -21.16 -13.42 2.84
CA GLY A 142 -21.92 -14.43 2.12
C GLY A 142 -21.05 -15.31 1.26
#